data_778a1d4d8a83680d5b135bf00c7e2526
#
_entry.id   778a1d4d8a83680d5b135bf00c7e2526
#
_cell.length_a   1.000
_cell.length_b   1.000
_cell.length_c   1.000
_cell.angle_alpha   90.00
_cell.angle_beta   90.00
_cell.angle_gamma   90.00
#
_symmetry.space_group_name_H-M   'P 1'
#
loop_
_entity.id
_entity.type
_entity.pdbx_description
1 polymer ?
#
loop_
_entity_poly.entity_id
_entity_poly.type
_entity_poly.pdbx_seq_one_letter_code
_entity_poly.pdbx_strand_id
1 'polypeptide(L)'
;MSERTLDLLREPLLKPLIDIPKMAALAQQMLKDALGAFVNQEAELARDVCRRDDEVDHMNDQVYHELLVYMTQDPKTITRAIDLILIGRHLERVADHATNIAEDVYYLVKGTTIKHRLAGN
;
A
#
# COMPACT_ATOMS: atom_id res chain seq x y z
N MET A 1 -19.94 -12.37 -23.04
CA MET A 1 -18.89 -11.50 -22.51
C MET A 1 -19.40 -10.63 -21.37
N SER A 2 -20.48 -9.87 -21.60
CA SER A 2 -21.05 -9.05 -20.54
C SER A 2 -21.61 -9.89 -19.39
N GLU A 3 -22.15 -11.06 -19.70
CA GLU A 3 -22.65 -11.97 -18.67
C GLU A 3 -21.52 -12.43 -17.75
N ARG A 4 -20.37 -12.71 -18.31
CA ARG A 4 -19.22 -13.15 -17.54
C ARG A 4 -18.71 -12.04 -16.61
N THR A 5 -18.73 -10.82 -17.09
CA THR A 5 -18.37 -9.66 -16.27
C THR A 5 -19.35 -9.47 -15.12
N LEU A 6 -20.65 -9.61 -15.41
CA LEU A 6 -21.67 -9.51 -14.39
C LEU A 6 -21.55 -10.62 -13.35
N ASP A 7 -21.21 -11.83 -13.79
CA ASP A 7 -21.00 -12.96 -12.88
C ASP A 7 -19.83 -12.69 -11.95
N LEU A 8 -18.75 -12.10 -12.46
CA LEU A 8 -17.60 -11.70 -11.65
C LEU A 8 -17.99 -10.71 -10.59
N LEU A 9 -18.82 -9.73 -10.94
CA LEU A 9 -19.27 -8.70 -10.00
C LEU A 9 -20.19 -9.26 -8.92
N ARG A 10 -20.87 -10.36 -9.22
CA ARG A 10 -21.78 -11.01 -8.27
C ARG A 10 -21.09 -12.06 -7.41
N GLU A 11 -19.87 -12.44 -7.75
CA GLU A 11 -19.11 -13.42 -6.99
C GLU A 11 -18.67 -12.85 -5.66
N PRO A 12 -18.36 -13.75 -4.68
CA PRO A 12 -17.86 -13.33 -3.37
C PRO A 12 -16.61 -12.48 -3.43
N LEU A 13 -15.89 -12.48 -4.56
CA LEU A 13 -14.65 -11.71 -4.72
C LEU A 13 -14.89 -10.23 -5.04
N LEU A 14 -16.15 -9.79 -5.11
CA LEU A 14 -16.47 -8.42 -5.47
C LEU A 14 -15.75 -7.38 -4.62
N LYS A 15 -15.76 -7.56 -3.30
CA LYS A 15 -15.16 -6.58 -2.40
C LYS A 15 -13.65 -6.47 -2.58
N PRO A 16 -12.88 -7.59 -2.66
CA PRO A 16 -11.46 -7.49 -2.97
C PRO A 16 -11.18 -6.85 -4.33
N LEU A 17 -12.05 -7.07 -5.32
CA LEU A 17 -11.90 -6.45 -6.63
C LEU A 17 -12.09 -4.93 -6.58
N ILE A 18 -12.81 -4.43 -5.59
CA ILE A 18 -12.99 -3.00 -5.36
C ILE A 18 -11.81 -2.46 -4.54
N ASP A 19 -11.38 -3.19 -3.53
CA ASP A 19 -10.35 -2.73 -2.59
C ASP A 19 -8.95 -2.73 -3.20
N ILE A 20 -8.63 -3.69 -4.07
CA ILE A 20 -7.30 -3.78 -4.69
C ILE A 20 -6.95 -2.51 -5.50
N PRO A 21 -7.81 -1.98 -6.37
CA PRO A 21 -7.51 -0.72 -7.04
C PRO A 21 -7.31 0.45 -6.09
N LYS A 22 -8.03 0.47 -4.96
CA LYS A 22 -7.86 1.51 -3.95
C LYS A 22 -6.48 1.41 -3.30
N MET A 23 -6.06 0.19 -2.99
CA MET A 23 -4.71 -0.05 -2.46
C MET A 23 -3.65 0.38 -3.46
N ALA A 24 -3.85 0.07 -4.73
CA ALA A 24 -2.91 0.44 -5.79
C ALA A 24 -2.76 1.96 -5.88
N ALA A 25 -3.87 2.68 -5.85
CA ALA A 25 -3.85 4.14 -5.89
C ALA A 25 -3.11 4.70 -4.67
N LEU A 26 -3.38 4.16 -3.49
CA LEU A 26 -2.74 4.60 -2.26
C LEU A 26 -1.24 4.33 -2.28
N ALA A 27 -0.82 3.13 -2.69
CA ALA A 27 0.59 2.77 -2.75
C ALA A 27 1.34 3.63 -3.75
N GLN A 28 0.75 3.89 -4.92
CA GLN A 28 1.35 4.74 -5.94
C GLN A 28 1.51 6.17 -5.45
N GLN A 29 0.50 6.70 -4.76
CA GLN A 29 0.57 8.05 -4.22
C GLN A 29 1.63 8.15 -3.13
N MET A 30 1.75 7.11 -2.29
CA MET A 30 2.80 7.05 -1.28
C MET A 30 4.18 7.13 -1.92
N LEU A 31 4.41 6.36 -2.98
CA LEU A 31 5.70 6.37 -3.67
C LEU A 31 5.98 7.73 -4.29
N LYS A 32 4.99 8.31 -4.95
CA LYS A 32 5.11 9.63 -5.54
C LYS A 32 5.46 10.68 -4.50
N ASP A 33 4.78 10.65 -3.36
CA ASP A 33 5.00 11.60 -2.27
C ASP A 33 6.36 11.38 -1.60
N ALA A 34 6.79 10.13 -1.46
CA ALA A 34 8.12 9.84 -0.91
C ALA A 34 9.22 10.41 -1.80
N LEU A 35 9.09 10.24 -3.10
CA LEU A 35 10.05 10.81 -4.05
C LEU A 35 10.01 12.32 -4.04
N GLY A 36 8.83 12.91 -3.95
CA GLY A 36 8.67 14.36 -3.82
C GLY A 36 9.31 14.89 -2.55
N ALA A 37 9.11 14.17 -1.45
CA ALA A 37 9.73 14.53 -0.17
C ALA A 37 11.25 14.50 -0.27
N PHE A 38 11.81 13.53 -1.00
CA PHE A 38 13.24 13.44 -1.22
C PHE A 38 13.75 14.64 -2.03
N VAL A 39 13.10 14.93 -3.14
CA VAL A 39 13.52 16.02 -4.04
C VAL A 39 13.46 17.36 -3.32
N ASN A 40 12.39 17.61 -2.56
CA ASN A 40 12.13 18.89 -1.90
C ASN A 40 12.61 18.95 -0.47
N GLN A 41 13.17 17.87 0.07
CA GLN A 41 13.66 17.77 1.44
C GLN A 41 12.55 18.10 2.46
N GLU A 42 11.37 17.51 2.24
CA GLU A 42 10.19 17.73 3.08
C GLU A 42 10.00 16.61 4.11
N ALA A 43 10.48 16.82 5.33
CA ALA A 43 10.38 15.84 6.40
C ALA A 43 8.93 15.52 6.77
N GLU A 44 8.06 16.53 6.77
CA GLU A 44 6.67 16.34 7.16
C GLU A 44 5.90 15.49 6.13
N LEU A 45 6.18 15.68 4.85
CA LEU A 45 5.59 14.85 3.81
C LEU A 45 6.09 13.41 3.94
N ALA A 46 7.38 13.23 4.21
CA ALA A 46 7.96 11.91 4.44
C ALA A 46 7.27 11.21 5.61
N ARG A 47 7.05 11.93 6.70
CA ARG A 47 6.38 11.40 7.88
C ARG A 47 4.95 10.98 7.54
N ASP A 48 4.26 11.77 6.73
CA ASP A 48 2.89 11.47 6.30
C ASP A 48 2.84 10.17 5.48
N VAL A 49 3.83 9.96 4.61
CA VAL A 49 3.93 8.71 3.83
C VAL A 49 4.06 7.52 4.77
N CYS A 50 4.89 7.63 5.81
CA CYS A 50 5.06 6.55 6.78
C CYS A 50 3.76 6.23 7.51
N ARG A 51 2.94 7.23 7.79
CA ARG A 51 1.65 7.02 8.45
C ARG A 51 0.68 6.25 7.57
N ARG A 52 0.76 6.45 6.26
CA ARG A 52 -0.14 5.77 5.30
C ARG A 52 0.19 4.29 5.15
N ASP A 53 1.37 3.87 5.55
CA ASP A 53 1.77 2.46 5.46
C ASP A 53 0.82 1.57 6.28
N ASP A 54 0.41 2.02 7.45
CA ASP A 54 -0.53 1.29 8.30
C ASP A 54 -1.86 1.09 7.59
N GLU A 55 -2.30 2.07 6.80
CA GLU A 55 -3.55 2.00 6.06
C GLU A 55 -3.47 0.93 4.97
N VAL A 56 -2.36 0.89 4.23
CA VAL A 56 -2.15 -0.14 3.21
C VAL A 56 -2.09 -1.52 3.84
N ASP A 57 -1.35 -1.66 4.93
CA ASP A 57 -1.24 -2.93 5.64
C ASP A 57 -2.61 -3.42 6.10
N HIS A 58 -3.41 -2.52 6.66
CA HIS A 58 -4.74 -2.85 7.14
C HIS A 58 -5.66 -3.29 5.99
N MET A 59 -5.63 -2.58 4.88
CA MET A 59 -6.41 -2.94 3.71
C MET A 59 -5.98 -4.29 3.15
N ASN A 60 -4.68 -4.53 3.05
CA ASN A 60 -4.17 -5.80 2.54
C ASN A 60 -4.56 -6.97 3.44
N ASP A 61 -4.47 -6.77 4.74
CA ASP A 61 -4.83 -7.77 5.73
C ASP A 61 -6.31 -8.13 5.62
N GLN A 62 -7.16 -7.12 5.47
CA GLN A 62 -8.59 -7.31 5.31
C GLN A 62 -8.93 -8.08 4.03
N VAL A 63 -8.30 -7.71 2.92
CA VAL A 63 -8.47 -8.40 1.65
C VAL A 63 -8.03 -9.86 1.76
N TYR A 64 -6.90 -10.09 2.40
CA TYR A 64 -6.36 -11.44 2.59
C TYR A 64 -7.34 -12.32 3.36
N HIS A 65 -7.89 -11.82 4.46
CA HIS A 65 -8.86 -12.56 5.27
C HIS A 65 -10.14 -12.84 4.50
N GLU A 66 -10.63 -11.88 3.74
CA GLU A 66 -11.82 -12.07 2.93
C GLU A 66 -11.61 -13.14 1.85
N LEU A 67 -10.43 -13.12 1.22
CA LEU A 67 -10.10 -14.10 0.20
C LEU A 67 -9.98 -15.50 0.78
N LEU A 68 -9.41 -15.63 1.98
CA LEU A 68 -9.34 -16.92 2.67
C LEU A 68 -10.73 -17.50 2.92
N VAL A 69 -11.66 -16.67 3.36
CA VAL A 69 -13.04 -17.09 3.60
C VAL A 69 -13.68 -17.58 2.30
N TYR A 70 -13.52 -16.83 1.21
CA TYR A 70 -14.10 -17.21 -0.08
C TYR A 70 -13.50 -18.50 -0.61
N MET A 71 -12.21 -18.71 -0.46
CA MET A 71 -11.55 -19.95 -0.88
C MET A 71 -12.07 -21.16 -0.10
N THR A 72 -12.35 -20.95 1.18
CA THR A 72 -12.87 -22.01 2.04
C THR A 72 -14.30 -22.38 1.66
N GLN A 73 -15.11 -21.37 1.33
CA GLN A 73 -16.51 -21.58 0.99
C GLN A 73 -16.72 -22.12 -0.42
N ASP A 74 -15.88 -21.72 -1.36
CA ASP A 74 -16.00 -22.11 -2.75
C ASP A 74 -14.62 -22.38 -3.36
N PRO A 75 -14.24 -23.66 -3.48
CA PRO A 75 -12.93 -24.01 -4.06
C PRO A 75 -12.71 -23.50 -5.49
N LYS A 76 -13.77 -23.18 -6.20
CA LYS A 76 -13.65 -22.64 -7.57
C LYS A 76 -13.01 -21.25 -7.57
N THR A 77 -13.01 -20.55 -6.45
CA THR A 77 -12.44 -19.22 -6.36
C THR A 77 -10.94 -19.23 -6.06
N ILE A 78 -10.36 -20.39 -5.76
CA ILE A 78 -8.97 -20.48 -5.27
C ILE A 78 -7.97 -19.85 -6.21
N THR A 79 -8.00 -20.19 -7.49
CA THR A 79 -7.04 -19.67 -8.47
C THR A 79 -7.08 -18.16 -8.54
N ARG A 80 -8.28 -17.60 -8.65
CA ARG A 80 -8.47 -16.16 -8.74
C ARG A 80 -8.09 -15.46 -7.44
N ALA A 81 -8.44 -16.08 -6.31
CA ALA A 81 -8.10 -15.52 -5.01
C ALA A 81 -6.61 -15.47 -4.79
N ILE A 82 -5.87 -16.51 -5.21
CA ILE A 82 -4.42 -16.52 -5.13
C ILE A 82 -3.83 -15.38 -5.96
N ASP A 83 -4.34 -15.16 -7.17
CA ASP A 83 -3.87 -14.05 -8.00
C ASP A 83 -4.06 -12.71 -7.31
N LEU A 84 -5.22 -12.52 -6.66
CA LEU A 84 -5.50 -11.28 -5.94
C LEU A 84 -4.60 -11.12 -4.70
N ILE A 85 -4.31 -12.22 -4.02
CA ILE A 85 -3.37 -12.21 -2.89
C ILE A 85 -1.98 -11.76 -3.35
N LEU A 86 -1.52 -12.29 -4.48
CA LEU A 86 -0.21 -11.93 -5.03
C LEU A 86 -0.15 -10.46 -5.43
N ILE A 87 -1.23 -9.95 -6.03
CA ILE A 87 -1.32 -8.53 -6.37
C ILE A 87 -1.25 -7.68 -5.09
N GLY A 88 -2.00 -8.05 -4.07
CA GLY A 88 -1.99 -7.34 -2.78
C GLY A 88 -0.60 -7.30 -2.16
N ARG A 89 0.13 -8.41 -2.20
CA ARG A 89 1.51 -8.49 -1.71
C ARG A 89 2.44 -7.57 -2.48
N HIS A 90 2.22 -7.52 -3.80
CA HIS A 90 3.03 -6.66 -4.65
C HIS A 90 2.80 -5.18 -4.31
N LEU A 91 1.55 -4.82 -4.10
CA LEU A 91 1.20 -3.45 -3.71
C LEU A 91 1.78 -3.10 -2.34
N GLU A 92 1.77 -4.06 -1.43
CA GLU A 92 2.38 -3.87 -0.11
C GLU A 92 3.89 -3.61 -0.22
N ARG A 93 4.56 -4.30 -1.14
CA ARG A 93 5.98 -4.04 -1.40
C ARG A 93 6.22 -2.65 -1.94
N VAL A 94 5.34 -2.17 -2.81
CA VAL A 94 5.45 -0.79 -3.33
C VAL A 94 5.33 0.20 -2.17
N ALA A 95 4.36 -0.02 -1.28
CA ALA A 95 4.18 0.82 -0.11
C ALA A 95 5.39 0.76 0.83
N ASP A 96 5.97 -0.43 1.02
CA ASP A 96 7.17 -0.60 1.83
C ASP A 96 8.35 0.18 1.26
N HIS A 97 8.53 0.14 -0.06
CA HIS A 97 9.59 0.93 -0.70
C HIS A 97 9.38 2.42 -0.48
N ALA A 98 8.13 2.87 -0.60
CA ALA A 98 7.80 4.27 -0.35
C ALA A 98 8.12 4.65 1.09
N THR A 99 7.77 3.79 2.03
CA THR A 99 8.03 4.00 3.46
C THR A 99 9.53 4.06 3.73
N ASN A 100 10.30 3.15 3.13
CA ASN A 100 11.75 3.13 3.30
C ASN A 100 12.39 4.42 2.80
N ILE A 101 11.97 4.88 1.62
CA ILE A 101 12.45 6.15 1.08
C ILE A 101 12.08 7.30 2.02
N ALA A 102 10.83 7.31 2.47
CA ALA A 102 10.34 8.36 3.35
C ALA A 102 11.08 8.40 4.68
N GLU A 103 11.36 7.23 5.27
CA GLU A 103 12.13 7.15 6.51
C GLU A 103 13.53 7.72 6.31
N ASP A 104 14.18 7.35 5.21
CA ASP A 104 15.52 7.86 4.90
C ASP A 104 15.49 9.38 4.73
N VAL A 105 14.50 9.90 4.05
CA VAL A 105 14.35 11.35 3.88
C VAL A 105 14.13 12.03 5.23
N TYR A 106 13.25 11.48 6.04
CA TYR A 106 12.94 12.04 7.34
C TYR A 106 14.21 12.14 8.21
N TYR A 107 14.94 11.04 8.30
CA TYR A 107 16.17 11.02 9.10
C TYR A 107 17.26 11.91 8.52
N LEU A 108 17.38 11.95 7.20
CA LEU A 108 18.36 12.83 6.55
C LEU A 108 18.07 14.30 6.87
N VAL A 109 16.83 14.72 6.71
CA VAL A 109 16.45 16.12 6.93
C VAL A 109 16.51 16.47 8.42
N LYS A 110 15.91 15.66 9.29
CA LYS A 110 15.90 15.91 10.73
C LYS A 110 17.27 15.72 11.35
N GLY A 111 18.02 14.72 10.89
CA GLY A 111 19.37 14.48 11.36
C GLY A 111 20.30 15.65 11.03
N THR A 112 20.17 16.20 9.83
CA THR A 112 20.93 17.37 9.41
C THR A 112 20.59 18.57 10.30
N THR A 113 19.29 18.77 10.57
CA THR A 113 18.82 19.85 11.44
C THR A 113 19.37 19.70 12.85
N ILE A 114 19.36 18.47 13.39
CA ILE A 114 19.87 18.20 14.73
C ILE A 114 21.37 18.46 14.79
N LYS A 115 22.12 17.97 13.81
CA LYS A 115 23.57 18.18 13.73
C LYS A 115 23.89 19.66 13.64
N HIS A 116 23.14 20.39 12.84
CA HIS A 116 23.34 21.84 12.70
C HIS A 116 23.10 22.56 14.03
N ARG A 117 22.04 22.17 14.74
CA ARG A 117 21.70 22.74 16.04
C ARG A 117 22.81 22.47 17.05
N LEU A 118 23.30 21.24 17.08
CA LEU A 118 24.39 20.86 18.02
C LEU A 118 25.68 21.59 17.68
N ALA A 119 26.00 21.72 16.40
CA ALA A 119 27.22 22.41 15.96
C ALA A 119 27.11 23.92 16.15
N GLY A 120 25.88 24.45 16.06
CA GLY A 120 25.67 25.89 16.22
C GLY A 120 25.67 26.39 17.65
N ASN A 121 25.69 25.46 18.61
CA ASN A 121 25.77 25.83 20.02
C ASN A 121 27.19 25.74 20.52
#